data_fac3fde04e69dde9459c3e6c48b0d2c8
#
_entry.id   fac3fde04e69dde9459c3e6c48b0d2c8
#
_cell.length_a   1.000
_cell.length_b   1.000
_cell.length_c   1.000
_cell.angle_alpha   90.00
_cell.angle_beta   90.00
_cell.angle_gamma   90.00
#
_symmetry.space_group_name_H-M   'P 1'
#
loop_
_entity.id
_entity.type
_entity.pdbx_description
1 polymer ?
#
loop_
_entity_poly.entity_id
_entity_poly.type
_entity_poly.pdbx_seq_one_letter_code
_entity_poly.pdbx_strand_id
1 'polypeptide(L)' 'MQLGELIKRLQAAAQAKSLRTLGGECGVSHELIRKLLKEGDKVSITVASYNKIDKGLRNNGY' A
#
# COMPACT_ATOMS: atom_id res chain seq x y z
N MET A 1 2.19 6.74 -13.00
CA MET A 1 1.86 6.09 -11.72
C MET A 1 1.51 4.64 -12.00
N GLN A 2 2.17 3.70 -11.33
CA GLN A 2 2.03 2.25 -11.59
C GLN A 2 1.24 1.60 -10.45
N LEU A 3 -0.04 1.88 -10.39
CA LEU A 3 -0.87 1.40 -9.28
C LEU A 3 -0.92 -0.13 -9.21
N GLY A 4 -0.98 -0.81 -10.36
CA GLY A 4 -0.97 -2.28 -10.38
C GLY A 4 0.27 -2.88 -9.75
N GLU A 5 1.44 -2.30 -10.03
CA GLU A 5 2.69 -2.75 -9.43
C GLU A 5 2.71 -2.48 -7.93
N LEU A 6 2.21 -1.31 -7.53
CA LEU A 6 2.14 -0.96 -6.11
C LEU A 6 1.27 -1.98 -5.36
N ILE A 7 0.14 -2.35 -5.94
CA ILE A 7 -0.77 -3.32 -5.32
C ILE A 7 -0.12 -4.68 -5.17
N LYS A 8 0.65 -5.14 -6.15
CA LYS A 8 1.38 -6.40 -6.05
C LYS A 8 2.36 -6.38 -4.89
N ARG A 9 3.07 -5.26 -4.72
CA ARG A 9 4.02 -5.09 -3.62
C ARG A 9 3.29 -5.08 -2.28
N LEU A 10 2.15 -4.41 -2.22
CA LEU A 10 1.30 -4.42 -1.01
C LEU A 10 0.83 -5.84 -0.68
N GLN A 11 0.42 -6.60 -1.68
CA GLN A 11 -0.03 -7.98 -1.47
C GLN A 11 1.09 -8.83 -0.86
N ALA A 12 2.31 -8.68 -1.36
CA ALA A 12 3.45 -9.39 -0.82
C ALA A 12 3.73 -8.99 0.62
N ALA A 13 3.69 -7.70 0.92
CA ALA A 13 3.92 -7.20 2.27
C ALA A 13 2.81 -7.64 3.23
N ALA A 14 1.57 -7.70 2.74
CA ALA A 14 0.42 -8.07 3.56
C ALA A 14 0.44 -9.54 3.99
N GLN A 15 1.21 -10.38 3.32
CA GLN A 15 1.37 -11.77 3.73
C GLN A 15 2.28 -11.89 4.97
N ALA A 16 3.16 -10.92 5.17
CA ALA A 16 4.11 -10.95 6.28
C ALA A 16 3.71 -10.00 7.42
N LYS A 17 2.86 -9.03 7.17
CA LYS A 17 2.55 -7.96 8.13
C LYS A 17 1.05 -7.69 8.17
N SER A 18 0.57 -7.23 9.34
CA SER A 18 -0.82 -6.82 9.47
C SER A 18 -1.08 -5.52 8.72
N LEU A 19 -2.34 -5.26 8.39
CA LEU A 19 -2.73 -4.02 7.71
C LEU A 19 -2.41 -2.79 8.54
N ARG A 20 -2.56 -2.88 9.87
CA ARG A 20 -2.22 -1.79 10.77
C ARG A 20 -0.74 -1.46 10.71
N THR A 21 0.09 -2.50 10.70
CA THR A 21 1.54 -2.32 10.59
C THR A 21 1.89 -1.64 9.28
N LEU A 22 1.32 -2.13 8.18
CA LEU A 22 1.56 -1.53 6.86
C LEU A 22 1.11 -0.08 6.82
N GLY A 23 -0.07 0.22 7.37
CA GLY A 23 -0.57 1.59 7.42
C GLY A 23 0.39 2.52 8.16
N GLY A 24 0.90 2.06 9.31
CA GLY A 24 1.88 2.83 10.07
C GLY A 24 3.18 3.05 9.33
N GLU A 25 3.69 2.00 8.66
CA GLU A 25 4.94 2.08 7.91
C GLU A 25 4.82 2.97 6.68
N CYS A 26 3.67 2.96 6.05
CA CYS A 26 3.42 3.77 4.86
C CYS A 26 2.90 5.17 5.18
N GLY A 27 2.53 5.42 6.43
CA GLY A 27 1.99 6.72 6.81
C GLY A 27 0.60 7.00 6.25
N VAL A 28 -0.18 5.95 6.03
CA VAL A 28 -1.56 6.07 5.53
C VAL A 28 -2.49 5.24 6.42
N SER A 29 -3.79 5.45 6.26
CA SER A 29 -4.79 4.68 6.97
C SER A 29 -4.75 3.22 6.56
N HIS A 30 -4.88 2.29 7.52
CA HIS A 30 -4.95 0.86 7.20
C HIS A 30 -6.21 0.54 6.38
N GLU A 31 -7.25 1.35 6.50
CA GLU A 31 -8.45 1.21 5.69
C GLU A 31 -8.15 1.43 4.20
N LEU A 32 -7.28 2.39 3.89
CA LEU A 32 -6.87 2.63 2.51
C LEU A 32 -6.15 1.40 1.96
N ILE A 33 -5.23 0.83 2.74
CA ILE A 33 -4.50 -0.36 2.33
C ILE A 33 -5.44 -1.53 2.11
N ARG A 34 -6.38 -1.74 3.04
CA ARG A 34 -7.37 -2.80 2.90
C ARG A 34 -8.18 -2.64 1.62
N LYS A 35 -8.60 -1.41 1.33
CA LYS A 35 -9.39 -1.11 0.14
C LYS A 35 -8.60 -1.39 -1.14
N LEU A 36 -7.32 -1.00 -1.15
CA LEU A 36 -6.45 -1.28 -2.30
C LEU A 36 -6.27 -2.78 -2.53
N LEU A 37 -6.11 -3.55 -1.46
CA LEU A 37 -5.96 -4.99 -1.57
C LEU A 37 -7.25 -5.67 -2.02
N LYS A 38 -8.40 -5.14 -1.61
CA LYS A 38 -9.71 -5.71 -1.94
C LYS A 38 -10.16 -5.33 -3.34
N GLU A 39 -10.04 -4.06 -3.71
CA GLU A 39 -10.60 -3.53 -4.96
C GLU A 39 -9.57 -3.35 -6.06
N GLY A 40 -8.29 -3.39 -5.71
CA GLY A 40 -7.21 -3.29 -6.67
C GLY A 40 -7.12 -1.90 -7.30
N ASP A 41 -6.80 -1.87 -8.59
CA ASP A 41 -6.57 -0.62 -9.30
C ASP A 41 -7.84 0.20 -9.58
N LYS A 42 -8.99 -0.30 -9.14
CA LYS A 42 -10.25 0.46 -9.23
C LYS A 42 -10.32 1.57 -8.19
N VAL A 43 -9.47 1.52 -7.16
CA VAL A 43 -9.43 2.55 -6.13
C VAL A 43 -8.70 3.78 -6.64
N SER A 44 -9.31 4.95 -6.47
CA SER A 44 -8.65 6.21 -6.77
C SER A 44 -7.84 6.66 -5.56
N ILE A 45 -6.56 6.92 -5.75
CA ILE A 45 -5.70 7.47 -4.70
C ILE A 45 -4.98 8.70 -5.21
N THR A 46 -4.58 9.58 -4.29
CA THR A 46 -3.81 10.76 -4.66
C THR A 46 -2.35 10.37 -4.93
N VAL A 47 -1.65 11.23 -5.66
CA VAL A 47 -0.20 11.06 -5.87
C VAL A 47 0.53 11.05 -4.54
N ALA A 48 0.11 11.89 -3.60
CA ALA A 48 0.71 11.93 -2.27
C ALA A 48 0.57 10.59 -1.55
N SER A 49 -0.62 9.98 -1.59
CA SER A 49 -0.84 8.68 -0.97
C SER A 49 -0.03 7.58 -1.66
N TYR A 50 0.02 7.61 -2.99
CA TYR A 50 0.83 6.66 -3.75
C TYR A 50 2.30 6.73 -3.31
N ASN A 51 2.84 7.95 -3.24
CA ASN A 51 4.24 8.14 -2.87
C ASN A 51 4.53 7.69 -1.45
N LYS A 52 3.61 7.93 -0.52
CA LYS A 52 3.77 7.47 0.86
C LYS A 52 3.82 5.95 0.95
N ILE A 53 2.92 5.27 0.25
CA ILE A 53 2.89 3.81 0.23
C ILE A 53 4.15 3.26 -0.43
N ASP A 54 4.53 3.81 -1.57
CA ASP A 54 5.74 3.38 -2.29
C ASP A 54 6.98 3.51 -1.41
N LYS A 55 7.13 4.65 -0.76
CA LYS A 55 8.28 4.90 0.12
C LYS A 55 8.28 3.93 1.31
N GLY A 56 7.13 3.72 1.92
CA GLY A 56 7.03 2.79 3.04
C GLY A 56 7.39 1.37 2.65
N LEU A 57 6.93 0.92 1.50
CA LEU A 57 7.26 -0.42 1.00
C LEU A 57 8.75 -0.55 0.71
N ARG A 58 9.35 0.43 0.05
CA ARG A 58 10.79 0.41 -0.23
C ARG A 58 11.62 0.34 1.04
N ASN A 59 11.26 1.15 2.03
CA ASN A 59 12.00 1.19 3.30
C ASN A 59 11.96 -0.15 4.03
N ASN A 60 11.00 -0.99 3.71
CA ASN A 60 10.82 -2.29 4.36
C ASN A 60 11.11 -3.47 3.43
N GLY A 61 11.76 -3.23 2.32
CA GLY A 61 12.23 -4.27 1.42
C GLY A 61 11.21 -4.77 0.40
N TYR A 62 10.16 -4.03 0.21
CA TYR A 62 9.13 -4.37 -0.76
C TYR A 62 9.02 -3.30 -1.84
#